data_d40eaeaba6d686ad2ff08acaa2b5c490
#
_entry.id   d40eaeaba6d686ad2ff08acaa2b5c490
#
_cell.length_a   1.000
_cell.length_b   1.000
_cell.length_c   1.000
_cell.angle_alpha   90.00
_cell.angle_beta   90.00
_cell.angle_gamma   90.00
#
_symmetry.space_group_name_H-M   'P 1'
#
loop_
_entity.id
_entity.type
_entity.pdbx_description
1 polymer ?
#
loop_
_entity_poly.entity_id
_entity_poly.type
_entity_poly.pdbx_seq_one_letter_code
_entity_poly.pdbx_strand_id
1 'polypeptide(L)'
;MFNALVVNKDENGKTSSGVSQITLEDLPEGEVVVAVEYSTVNWKDGLCLGAGGGLVRNYPHVPGVDFAGTVESSDDPRYNTGDKVILTGWRVGEAYWGGYAQKARVKADWLVPLPAGITTKQAMAVGTAGFSAMLAVQALEDHGLKQKHGPVLVTGAAGGVGSVATAILANLGYEVAAVTGRPEASNYLKDLGASQIVERGDINEAIKRPLEAATWAGCVDAVGGEMLARLIGQLKYGASVAVVGNASGTAIPANVIPFLLRGVNMLGIDSAMQPYENRVRAWSCLLYTSDAADDVAS
;
A
#
# COMPACT_ATOMS: atom_id res chain seq x y z
N MET A 1 5.87 -31.21 6.22
CA MET A 1 4.69 -30.70 5.49
C MET A 1 4.09 -29.53 6.26
N PHE A 2 3.50 -28.57 5.56
CA PHE A 2 2.86 -27.39 6.13
C PHE A 2 1.73 -26.89 5.20
N ASN A 3 0.79 -26.10 5.74
CA ASN A 3 -0.36 -25.60 4.99
C ASN A 3 0.01 -24.41 4.12
N ALA A 4 -0.55 -24.37 2.90
CA ALA A 4 -0.53 -23.23 2.01
C ALA A 4 -1.88 -23.09 1.28
N LEU A 5 -2.30 -21.86 1.00
CA LEU A 5 -3.39 -21.58 0.06
C LEU A 5 -2.84 -21.67 -1.36
N VAL A 6 -3.18 -22.72 -2.07
CA VAL A 6 -2.68 -22.97 -3.42
C VAL A 6 -3.73 -22.66 -4.46
N VAL A 7 -3.35 -21.91 -5.48
CA VAL A 7 -4.16 -21.64 -6.66
C VAL A 7 -3.66 -22.53 -7.79
N ASN A 8 -4.55 -23.31 -8.35
CA ASN A 8 -4.31 -24.21 -9.47
C ASN A 8 -5.07 -23.75 -10.71
N LYS A 9 -4.64 -24.22 -11.87
CA LYS A 9 -5.32 -24.03 -13.14
C LYS A 9 -5.44 -25.37 -13.86
N ASP A 10 -6.65 -25.74 -14.24
CA ASP A 10 -6.89 -26.98 -14.98
C ASP A 10 -6.59 -26.83 -16.48
N GLU A 11 -6.68 -27.95 -17.21
CA GLU A 11 -6.44 -28.03 -18.67
C GLU A 11 -7.39 -27.13 -19.47
N ASN A 12 -8.57 -26.82 -18.92
CA ASN A 12 -9.57 -25.94 -19.53
C ASN A 12 -9.34 -24.45 -19.19
N GLY A 13 -8.27 -24.14 -18.44
CA GLY A 13 -7.94 -22.78 -18.05
C GLY A 13 -8.72 -22.27 -16.83
N LYS A 14 -9.54 -23.10 -16.17
CA LYS A 14 -10.29 -22.75 -14.98
C LYS A 14 -9.40 -22.78 -13.74
N THR A 15 -9.41 -21.71 -12.98
CA THR A 15 -8.68 -21.61 -11.73
C THR A 15 -9.51 -22.12 -10.57
N SER A 16 -8.83 -22.74 -9.59
CA SER A 16 -9.38 -23.15 -8.30
C SER A 16 -8.37 -22.84 -7.20
N SER A 17 -8.85 -22.57 -6.00
CA SER A 17 -7.99 -22.32 -4.84
C SER A 17 -8.44 -23.12 -3.66
N GLY A 18 -7.48 -23.57 -2.83
CA GLY A 18 -7.76 -24.33 -1.62
C GLY A 18 -6.52 -24.49 -0.75
N VAL A 19 -6.73 -24.77 0.53
CA VAL A 19 -5.63 -25.09 1.43
C VAL A 19 -5.12 -26.49 1.13
N SER A 20 -3.81 -26.60 0.89
CA SER A 20 -3.11 -27.85 0.58
C SER A 20 -1.90 -28.03 1.48
N GLN A 21 -1.50 -29.29 1.70
CA GLN A 21 -0.24 -29.63 2.34
C GLN A 21 0.87 -29.63 1.28
N ILE A 22 1.92 -28.85 1.54
CA ILE A 22 3.13 -28.79 0.71
C ILE A 22 4.38 -29.05 1.56
N THR A 23 5.52 -29.21 0.91
CA THR A 23 6.83 -29.43 1.54
C THR A 23 7.79 -28.30 1.23
N LEU A 24 8.99 -28.31 1.80
CA LEU A 24 10.02 -27.33 1.47
C LEU A 24 10.54 -27.48 0.04
N GLU A 25 10.52 -28.68 -0.51
CA GLU A 25 10.93 -28.97 -1.89
C GLU A 25 9.99 -28.36 -2.92
N ASP A 26 8.73 -28.13 -2.57
CA ASP A 26 7.74 -27.47 -3.45
C ASP A 26 7.93 -25.96 -3.53
N LEU A 27 8.63 -25.35 -2.54
CA LEU A 27 8.88 -23.91 -2.53
C LEU A 27 9.86 -23.51 -3.64
N PRO A 28 9.65 -22.34 -4.29
CA PRO A 28 10.59 -21.84 -5.29
C PRO A 28 11.98 -21.59 -4.71
N GLU A 29 12.97 -21.39 -5.58
CA GLU A 29 14.34 -21.05 -5.20
C GLU A 29 14.42 -19.72 -4.44
N GLY A 30 15.35 -19.64 -3.48
CA GLY A 30 15.62 -18.48 -2.66
C GLY A 30 16.56 -18.81 -1.51
N GLU A 31 17.23 -17.81 -0.99
CA GLU A 31 18.30 -17.99 0.01
C GLU A 31 17.75 -18.09 1.45
N VAL A 32 16.53 -17.57 1.71
CA VAL A 32 16.00 -17.49 3.07
C VAL A 32 14.66 -18.18 3.18
N VAL A 33 14.54 -19.10 4.14
CA VAL A 33 13.27 -19.73 4.53
C VAL A 33 12.73 -18.99 5.75
N VAL A 34 11.49 -18.51 5.64
CA VAL A 34 10.79 -17.77 6.71
C VAL A 34 9.58 -18.57 7.17
N ALA A 35 9.46 -18.78 8.48
CA ALA A 35 8.21 -19.18 9.13
C ALA A 35 7.27 -17.97 9.14
N VAL A 36 6.24 -17.97 8.30
CA VAL A 36 5.28 -16.88 8.20
C VAL A 36 4.38 -16.88 9.42
N GLU A 37 4.35 -15.77 10.14
CA GLU A 37 3.50 -15.59 11.33
C GLU A 37 2.22 -14.84 10.99
N TYR A 38 2.33 -13.79 10.17
CA TYR A 38 1.21 -12.95 9.73
C TYR A 38 1.39 -12.53 8.27
N SER A 39 0.28 -12.37 7.60
CA SER A 39 0.14 -11.76 6.27
C SER A 39 -1.14 -10.92 6.27
N THR A 40 -1.30 -10.02 5.28
CA THR A 40 -2.50 -9.18 5.16
C THR A 40 -3.33 -9.57 3.95
N VAL A 41 -4.55 -9.03 3.87
CA VAL A 41 -5.40 -9.15 2.67
C VAL A 41 -5.36 -7.84 1.91
N ASN A 42 -4.80 -7.88 0.71
CA ASN A 42 -4.70 -6.74 -0.18
C ASN A 42 -5.60 -6.90 -1.40
N TRP A 43 -5.93 -5.79 -2.07
CA TRP A 43 -6.71 -5.82 -3.32
C TRP A 43 -6.10 -6.76 -4.37
N LYS A 44 -4.78 -6.79 -4.47
CA LYS A 44 -4.05 -7.67 -5.39
C LYS A 44 -4.24 -9.15 -5.09
N ASP A 45 -4.34 -9.55 -3.84
CA ASP A 45 -4.57 -10.93 -3.45
C ASP A 45 -5.92 -11.42 -3.99
N GLY A 46 -6.95 -10.57 -3.92
CA GLY A 46 -8.25 -10.84 -4.52
C GLY A 46 -8.16 -11.04 -6.04
N LEU A 47 -7.32 -10.25 -6.73
CA LEU A 47 -7.07 -10.42 -8.16
C LEU A 47 -6.29 -11.71 -8.48
N CYS A 48 -5.39 -12.15 -7.60
CA CYS A 48 -4.66 -13.42 -7.75
C CYS A 48 -5.56 -14.63 -7.54
N LEU A 49 -6.54 -14.53 -6.65
CA LEU A 49 -7.50 -15.60 -6.35
C LEU A 49 -8.65 -15.69 -7.36
N GLY A 50 -9.00 -14.58 -8.01
CA GLY A 50 -10.11 -14.49 -8.94
C GLY A 50 -9.80 -15.02 -10.34
N ALA A 51 -10.76 -15.71 -10.96
CA ALA A 51 -10.65 -16.31 -12.30
C ALA A 51 -10.39 -15.30 -13.44
N GLY A 52 -10.49 -14.01 -13.20
CA GLY A 52 -10.29 -12.94 -14.18
C GLY A 52 -9.07 -12.05 -13.97
N GLY A 53 -8.29 -12.29 -12.91
CA GLY A 53 -7.26 -11.34 -12.45
C GLY A 53 -6.04 -11.20 -13.36
N GLY A 54 -5.68 -12.25 -14.11
CA GLY A 54 -4.55 -12.21 -15.06
C GLY A 54 -3.17 -11.89 -14.47
N LEU A 55 -3.07 -11.72 -13.15
CA LEU A 55 -1.81 -11.41 -12.47
C LEU A 55 -0.95 -12.67 -12.34
N VAL A 56 -1.54 -13.79 -11.95
CA VAL A 56 -0.85 -15.08 -11.84
C VAL A 56 -0.69 -15.70 -13.22
N ARG A 57 0.53 -15.98 -13.60
CA ARG A 57 0.87 -16.58 -14.92
C ARG A 57 1.31 -18.03 -14.82
N ASN A 58 1.95 -18.39 -13.72
CA ASN A 58 2.51 -19.74 -13.50
C ASN A 58 1.72 -20.42 -12.38
N TYR A 59 1.32 -21.68 -12.63
CA TYR A 59 0.56 -22.50 -11.69
C TYR A 59 1.29 -23.83 -11.42
N PRO A 60 1.20 -24.43 -10.22
CA PRO A 60 0.49 -23.92 -9.05
C PRO A 60 1.11 -22.64 -8.48
N HIS A 61 0.32 -21.85 -7.73
CA HIS A 61 0.76 -20.59 -7.17
C HIS A 61 0.26 -20.39 -5.75
N VAL A 62 1.05 -19.73 -4.91
CA VAL A 62 0.67 -19.30 -3.56
C VAL A 62 0.55 -17.77 -3.55
N PRO A 63 -0.63 -17.19 -3.32
CA PRO A 63 -0.81 -15.75 -3.21
C PRO A 63 -0.31 -15.20 -1.87
N GLY A 64 -0.58 -13.91 -1.62
CA GLY A 64 -0.15 -13.17 -0.43
C GLY A 64 1.03 -12.25 -0.76
N VAL A 65 0.72 -10.95 -1.03
CA VAL A 65 1.72 -9.98 -1.51
C VAL A 65 2.67 -9.46 -0.43
N ASP A 66 2.41 -9.83 0.81
CA ASP A 66 3.24 -9.46 1.96
C ASP A 66 3.20 -10.52 3.06
N PHE A 67 4.17 -10.48 3.94
CA PHE A 67 4.19 -11.23 5.19
C PHE A 67 5.22 -10.69 6.17
N ALA A 68 5.07 -11.06 7.44
CA ALA A 68 6.11 -10.96 8.45
C ALA A 68 6.25 -12.30 9.17
N GLY A 69 7.46 -12.61 9.60
CA GLY A 69 7.74 -13.88 10.25
C GLY A 69 9.17 -13.98 10.79
N THR A 70 9.55 -15.22 11.09
CA THR A 70 10.87 -15.55 11.65
C THR A 70 11.67 -16.37 10.65
N VAL A 71 12.92 -16.00 10.44
CA VAL A 71 13.88 -16.78 9.65
C VAL A 71 14.09 -18.16 10.29
N GLU A 72 13.83 -19.22 9.56
CA GLU A 72 14.11 -20.60 9.98
C GLU A 72 15.51 -21.07 9.52
N SER A 73 15.91 -20.69 8.30
CA SER A 73 17.25 -20.93 7.75
C SER A 73 17.60 -19.89 6.70
N SER A 74 18.89 -19.66 6.52
CA SER A 74 19.41 -18.74 5.51
C SER A 74 20.75 -19.20 4.99
N ASP A 75 20.95 -19.09 3.68
CA ASP A 75 22.24 -19.22 3.02
C ASP A 75 22.91 -17.84 2.83
N ASP A 76 22.20 -16.74 3.13
CA ASP A 76 22.73 -15.37 3.06
C ASP A 76 23.19 -14.91 4.46
N PRO A 77 24.44 -14.43 4.62
CA PRO A 77 25.01 -14.05 5.93
C PRO A 77 24.33 -12.84 6.60
N ARG A 78 23.48 -12.10 5.90
CA ARG A 78 22.75 -10.96 6.45
C ARG A 78 21.63 -11.39 7.41
N TYR A 79 21.18 -12.65 7.33
CA TYR A 79 20.06 -13.17 8.10
C TYR A 79 20.44 -14.42 8.87
N ASN A 80 20.08 -14.48 10.14
CA ASN A 80 20.31 -15.63 11.01
C ASN A 80 18.98 -16.28 11.40
N THR A 81 19.00 -17.57 11.74
CA THR A 81 17.85 -18.24 12.33
C THR A 81 17.37 -17.50 13.57
N GLY A 82 16.10 -17.18 13.63
CA GLY A 82 15.47 -16.41 14.71
C GLY A 82 15.26 -14.93 14.40
N ASP A 83 15.89 -14.38 13.36
CA ASP A 83 15.68 -12.99 12.96
C ASP A 83 14.22 -12.78 12.53
N LYS A 84 13.63 -11.66 12.95
CA LYS A 84 12.31 -11.23 12.53
C LYS A 84 12.42 -10.37 11.27
N VAL A 85 11.60 -10.67 10.28
CA VAL A 85 11.65 -10.04 8.96
C VAL A 85 10.28 -9.67 8.43
N ILE A 86 10.26 -8.68 7.54
CA ILE A 86 9.10 -8.24 6.77
C ILE A 86 9.42 -8.39 5.28
N LEU A 87 8.44 -8.82 4.51
CA LEU A 87 8.46 -8.74 3.06
C LEU A 87 7.21 -8.04 2.55
N THR A 88 7.37 -7.01 1.72
CA THR A 88 6.31 -6.37 0.93
C THR A 88 6.79 -6.17 -0.49
N GLY A 89 5.92 -6.35 -1.49
CA GLY A 89 6.25 -6.08 -2.88
C GLY A 89 7.06 -7.18 -3.57
N TRP A 90 8.01 -6.79 -4.41
CA TRP A 90 8.86 -7.65 -5.24
C TRP A 90 8.08 -8.63 -6.13
N ARG A 91 6.79 -8.34 -6.36
CA ARG A 91 5.83 -9.20 -7.06
C ARG A 91 5.62 -10.57 -6.39
N VAL A 92 5.91 -10.67 -5.12
CA VAL A 92 5.58 -11.83 -4.29
C VAL A 92 4.06 -11.90 -4.19
N GLY A 93 3.49 -13.10 -4.28
CA GLY A 93 2.04 -13.33 -4.39
C GLY A 93 1.45 -13.13 -5.80
N GLU A 94 2.22 -12.55 -6.74
CA GLU A 94 1.81 -12.32 -8.14
C GLU A 94 2.61 -13.19 -9.13
N ALA A 95 3.93 -13.01 -9.16
CA ALA A 95 4.86 -13.72 -10.03
C ALA A 95 5.68 -14.76 -9.28
N TYR A 96 5.89 -14.54 -8.00
CA TYR A 96 6.57 -15.43 -7.06
C TYR A 96 5.59 -15.85 -5.98
N TRP A 97 5.80 -17.03 -5.41
CA TRP A 97 4.96 -17.53 -4.34
C TRP A 97 4.98 -16.61 -3.13
N GLY A 98 3.82 -16.42 -2.51
CA GLY A 98 3.56 -15.40 -1.52
C GLY A 98 3.39 -15.91 -0.09
N GLY A 99 2.85 -15.02 0.75
CA GLY A 99 2.74 -15.19 2.19
C GLY A 99 1.55 -16.00 2.68
N TYR A 100 0.66 -16.50 1.80
CA TYR A 100 -0.48 -17.33 2.23
C TYR A 100 -0.08 -18.81 2.42
N ALA A 101 1.04 -19.02 3.07
CA ALA A 101 1.56 -20.32 3.50
C ALA A 101 2.22 -20.19 4.87
N GLN A 102 2.34 -21.27 5.59
CA GLN A 102 3.03 -21.28 6.88
C GLN A 102 4.55 -21.06 6.75
N LYS A 103 5.11 -21.31 5.54
CA LYS A 103 6.50 -21.02 5.22
C LYS A 103 6.62 -20.43 3.83
N ALA A 104 7.59 -19.53 3.65
CA ALA A 104 7.97 -18.97 2.37
C ALA A 104 9.50 -19.10 2.18
N ARG A 105 9.95 -19.38 0.95
CA ARG A 105 11.36 -19.27 0.56
C ARG A 105 11.50 -18.12 -0.41
N VAL A 106 12.37 -17.17 -0.08
CA VAL A 106 12.49 -15.89 -0.80
C VAL A 106 13.94 -15.47 -0.95
N LYS A 107 14.18 -14.52 -1.85
CA LYS A 107 15.49 -13.88 -1.97
C LYS A 107 15.77 -13.01 -0.75
N ALA A 108 17.00 -13.06 -0.28
CA ALA A 108 17.46 -12.26 0.85
C ALA A 108 17.30 -10.75 0.61
N ASP A 109 17.51 -10.27 -0.61
CA ASP A 109 17.34 -8.85 -0.99
C ASP A 109 15.92 -8.32 -0.88
N TRP A 110 14.93 -9.20 -0.78
CA TRP A 110 13.52 -8.81 -0.66
C TRP A 110 13.08 -8.55 0.77
N LEU A 111 13.84 -9.04 1.73
CA LEU A 111 13.52 -8.94 3.15
C LEU A 111 14.02 -7.62 3.75
N VAL A 112 13.26 -7.11 4.69
CA VAL A 112 13.66 -6.02 5.57
C VAL A 112 13.62 -6.55 6.99
N PRO A 113 14.65 -6.33 7.82
CA PRO A 113 14.58 -6.64 9.24
C PRO A 113 13.37 -5.96 9.90
N LEU A 114 12.66 -6.68 10.74
CA LEU A 114 11.57 -6.10 11.51
C LEU A 114 12.15 -5.01 12.43
N PRO A 115 11.68 -3.76 12.33
CA PRO A 115 12.17 -2.71 13.20
C PRO A 115 11.93 -3.01 14.69
N ALA A 116 12.85 -2.61 15.56
CA ALA A 116 12.65 -2.76 17.00
C ALA A 116 11.44 -1.95 17.46
N GLY A 117 10.62 -2.50 18.35
CA GLY A 117 9.45 -1.80 18.91
C GLY A 117 8.11 -2.19 18.30
N ILE A 118 8.07 -2.94 17.20
CA ILE A 118 6.83 -3.53 16.67
C ILE A 118 6.91 -5.05 16.59
N THR A 119 5.76 -5.68 16.71
CA THR A 119 5.59 -7.12 16.49
C THR A 119 5.33 -7.44 15.03
N THR A 120 5.51 -8.68 14.62
CA THR A 120 5.13 -9.16 13.27
C THR A 120 3.63 -8.97 13.00
N LYS A 121 2.78 -9.05 14.03
CA LYS A 121 1.35 -8.77 13.94
C LYS A 121 1.09 -7.30 13.61
N GLN A 122 1.72 -6.37 14.33
CA GLN A 122 1.57 -4.93 14.06
C GLN A 122 2.15 -4.55 12.70
N ALA A 123 3.29 -5.11 12.32
CA ALA A 123 3.84 -4.90 10.99
C ALA A 123 2.85 -5.31 9.89
N MET A 124 2.12 -6.41 10.07
CA MET A 124 1.11 -6.83 9.09
C MET A 124 -0.24 -6.13 9.28
N ALA A 125 -0.57 -5.57 10.43
CA ALA A 125 -1.70 -4.64 10.56
C ALA A 125 -1.49 -3.39 9.68
N VAL A 126 -0.25 -2.91 9.56
CA VAL A 126 0.17 -1.85 8.62
C VAL A 126 0.26 -2.39 7.18
N GLY A 127 0.96 -3.51 6.98
CA GLY A 127 1.09 -4.24 5.72
C GLY A 127 1.58 -3.41 4.53
N THR A 128 1.32 -3.93 3.33
CA THR A 128 1.63 -3.25 2.06
C THR A 128 0.86 -1.94 1.90
N ALA A 129 -0.35 -1.86 2.44
CA ALA A 129 -1.17 -0.66 2.35
C ALA A 129 -0.54 0.50 3.13
N GLY A 130 -0.13 0.27 4.38
CA GLY A 130 0.53 1.29 5.20
C GLY A 130 1.93 1.63 4.72
N PHE A 131 2.68 0.64 4.24
CA PHE A 131 3.96 0.89 3.56
C PHE A 131 3.78 1.84 2.36
N SER A 132 2.77 1.61 1.52
CA SER A 132 2.46 2.48 0.38
C SER A 132 2.04 3.89 0.81
N ALA A 133 1.26 4.00 1.90
CA ALA A 133 0.87 5.27 2.48
C ALA A 133 2.08 6.07 2.98
N MET A 134 3.02 5.42 3.68
CA MET A 134 4.24 6.08 4.15
C MET A 134 5.11 6.56 2.99
N LEU A 135 5.29 5.76 1.93
CA LEU A 135 6.01 6.19 0.74
C LEU A 135 5.36 7.42 0.09
N ALA A 136 4.03 7.47 0.05
CA ALA A 136 3.29 8.61 -0.49
C ALA A 136 3.52 9.88 0.34
N VAL A 137 3.46 9.77 1.67
CA VAL A 137 3.71 10.91 2.57
C VAL A 137 5.16 11.39 2.44
N GLN A 138 6.14 10.48 2.46
CA GLN A 138 7.55 10.81 2.26
C GLN A 138 7.80 11.51 0.92
N ALA A 139 7.18 11.01 -0.17
CA ALA A 139 7.31 11.64 -1.48
C ALA A 139 6.74 13.07 -1.50
N LEU A 140 5.62 13.33 -0.82
CA LEU A 140 5.06 14.67 -0.68
C LEU A 140 6.00 15.59 0.12
N GLU A 141 6.57 15.13 1.23
CA GLU A 141 7.51 15.90 2.05
C GLU A 141 8.83 16.18 1.32
N ASP A 142 9.38 15.18 0.63
CA ASP A 142 10.58 15.31 -0.20
C ASP A 142 10.38 16.31 -1.35
N HIS A 143 9.13 16.48 -1.83
CA HIS A 143 8.72 17.50 -2.80
C HIS A 143 8.20 18.79 -2.18
N GLY A 144 8.52 19.02 -0.91
CA GLY A 144 8.36 20.33 -0.27
C GLY A 144 7.04 20.55 0.46
N LEU A 145 6.20 19.54 0.66
CA LEU A 145 5.02 19.66 1.51
C LEU A 145 5.42 20.06 2.93
N LYS A 146 4.73 21.05 3.50
CA LYS A 146 4.89 21.51 4.89
C LYS A 146 3.53 21.75 5.52
N GLN A 147 3.41 21.54 6.84
CA GLN A 147 2.17 21.74 7.61
C GLN A 147 1.52 23.10 7.38
N LYS A 148 2.32 24.17 7.34
CA LYS A 148 1.86 25.56 7.13
C LYS A 148 1.23 25.83 5.76
N HIS A 149 1.33 24.91 4.79
CA HIS A 149 0.79 25.12 3.44
C HIS A 149 -0.72 24.91 3.37
N GLY A 150 -1.34 24.30 4.42
CA GLY A 150 -2.78 24.06 4.54
C GLY A 150 -3.15 22.58 4.34
N PRO A 151 -4.42 22.27 4.10
CA PRO A 151 -4.92 20.92 4.15
C PRO A 151 -4.35 20.01 3.05
N VAL A 152 -4.09 18.75 3.45
CA VAL A 152 -3.72 17.64 2.57
C VAL A 152 -4.95 16.78 2.33
N LEU A 153 -5.27 16.53 1.06
CA LEU A 153 -6.38 15.67 0.69
C LEU A 153 -5.96 14.20 0.68
N VAL A 154 -6.83 13.32 1.17
CA VAL A 154 -6.65 11.87 1.06
C VAL A 154 -7.88 11.29 0.37
N THR A 155 -7.71 10.74 -0.84
CA THR A 155 -8.81 10.07 -1.55
C THR A 155 -8.90 8.59 -1.19
N GLY A 156 -10.11 8.02 -1.24
CA GLY A 156 -10.32 6.65 -0.79
C GLY A 156 -9.94 6.46 0.70
N ALA A 157 -10.14 7.49 1.50
CA ALA A 157 -9.64 7.59 2.88
C ALA A 157 -10.07 6.43 3.79
N ALA A 158 -11.24 5.85 3.57
CA ALA A 158 -11.71 4.69 4.34
C ALA A 158 -11.20 3.33 3.82
N GLY A 159 -10.26 3.31 2.87
CA GLY A 159 -9.56 2.11 2.38
C GLY A 159 -8.23 1.89 3.10
N GLY A 160 -7.57 0.75 2.85
CA GLY A 160 -6.31 0.39 3.52
C GLY A 160 -5.23 1.47 3.44
N VAL A 161 -4.90 1.94 2.23
CA VAL A 161 -3.89 3.01 2.04
C VAL A 161 -4.38 4.34 2.62
N GLY A 162 -5.64 4.71 2.33
CA GLY A 162 -6.17 6.02 2.72
C GLY A 162 -6.31 6.20 4.23
N SER A 163 -6.73 5.18 4.96
CA SER A 163 -6.87 5.24 6.42
C SER A 163 -5.51 5.41 7.10
N VAL A 164 -4.52 4.64 6.69
CA VAL A 164 -3.16 4.77 7.24
C VAL A 164 -2.53 6.11 6.83
N ALA A 165 -2.71 6.57 5.58
CA ALA A 165 -2.24 7.89 5.16
C ALA A 165 -2.87 9.03 5.98
N THR A 166 -4.17 8.93 6.31
CA THR A 166 -4.86 9.88 7.18
C THR A 166 -4.22 9.92 8.56
N ALA A 167 -4.01 8.76 9.19
CA ALA A 167 -3.39 8.66 10.51
C ALA A 167 -1.94 9.19 10.52
N ILE A 168 -1.12 8.80 9.54
CA ILE A 168 0.28 9.28 9.41
C ILE A 168 0.32 10.80 9.29
N LEU A 169 -0.44 11.38 8.38
CA LEU A 169 -0.47 12.83 8.14
C LEU A 169 -0.95 13.58 9.39
N ALA A 170 -1.99 13.09 10.06
CA ALA A 170 -2.50 13.69 11.29
C ALA A 170 -1.46 13.66 12.41
N ASN A 171 -0.79 12.52 12.63
CA ASN A 171 0.27 12.39 13.63
C ASN A 171 1.49 13.27 13.33
N LEU A 172 1.77 13.52 12.05
CA LEU A 172 2.80 14.48 11.63
C LEU A 172 2.35 15.94 11.75
N GLY A 173 1.12 16.21 12.22
CA GLY A 173 0.59 17.55 12.45
C GLY A 173 0.05 18.25 11.19
N TYR A 174 -0.23 17.50 10.13
CA TYR A 174 -0.93 18.06 8.96
C TYR A 174 -2.43 18.18 9.20
N GLU A 175 -3.05 19.19 8.62
CA GLU A 175 -4.49 19.27 8.48
C GLU A 175 -4.95 18.30 7.37
N VAL A 176 -5.81 17.32 7.70
CA VAL A 176 -6.18 16.25 6.77
C VAL A 176 -7.64 16.36 6.37
N ALA A 177 -7.88 16.45 5.05
CA ALA A 177 -9.20 16.36 4.45
C ALA A 177 -9.40 14.94 3.86
N ALA A 178 -10.28 14.16 4.46
CA ALA A 178 -10.51 12.76 4.10
C ALA A 178 -11.73 12.60 3.18
N VAL A 179 -11.52 12.08 1.98
CA VAL A 179 -12.59 11.84 0.99
C VAL A 179 -13.17 10.45 1.18
N THR A 180 -14.48 10.38 1.42
CA THR A 180 -15.19 9.11 1.48
C THR A 180 -16.54 9.16 0.75
N GLY A 181 -16.96 8.04 0.17
CA GLY A 181 -18.33 7.83 -0.32
C GLY A 181 -19.16 7.00 0.64
N ARG A 182 -18.66 6.77 1.86
CA ARG A 182 -19.32 6.00 2.93
C ARG A 182 -19.53 6.90 4.13
N PRO A 183 -20.72 7.49 4.30
CA PRO A 183 -21.00 8.38 5.43
C PRO A 183 -20.75 7.74 6.80
N GLU A 184 -20.98 6.43 6.92
CA GLU A 184 -20.72 5.64 8.12
C GLU A 184 -19.26 5.58 8.53
N ALA A 185 -18.33 5.80 7.61
CA ALA A 185 -16.89 5.85 7.90
C ALA A 185 -16.42 7.20 8.47
N SER A 186 -17.29 8.21 8.54
CA SER A 186 -16.91 9.57 8.94
C SER A 186 -16.35 9.65 10.37
N ASN A 187 -16.93 8.95 11.32
CA ASN A 187 -16.42 8.92 12.70
C ASN A 187 -15.06 8.23 12.77
N TYR A 188 -14.93 7.07 12.15
CA TYR A 188 -13.66 6.37 12.04
C TYR A 188 -12.54 7.26 11.46
N LEU A 189 -12.82 8.00 10.39
CA LEU A 189 -11.82 8.90 9.80
C LEU A 189 -11.46 10.09 10.71
N LYS A 190 -12.43 10.61 11.48
CA LYS A 190 -12.16 11.63 12.50
C LYS A 190 -11.32 11.09 13.65
N ASP A 191 -11.58 9.87 14.08
CA ASP A 191 -10.80 9.18 15.13
C ASP A 191 -9.35 8.95 14.66
N LEU A 192 -9.12 8.73 13.36
CA LEU A 192 -7.79 8.70 12.75
C LEU A 192 -7.14 10.09 12.60
N GLY A 193 -7.81 11.17 12.99
CA GLY A 193 -7.30 12.53 12.97
C GLY A 193 -7.67 13.36 11.75
N ALA A 194 -8.62 12.92 10.91
CA ALA A 194 -9.13 13.78 9.83
C ALA A 194 -9.83 15.01 10.41
N SER A 195 -9.36 16.21 10.05
CA SER A 195 -9.96 17.47 10.45
C SER A 195 -11.20 17.84 9.62
N GLN A 196 -11.30 17.30 8.41
CA GLN A 196 -12.40 17.52 7.49
C GLN A 196 -12.79 16.22 6.78
N ILE A 197 -14.11 15.98 6.67
CA ILE A 197 -14.65 14.94 5.79
C ILE A 197 -15.16 15.60 4.52
N VAL A 198 -14.73 15.09 3.38
CA VAL A 198 -15.16 15.54 2.04
C VAL A 198 -16.00 14.43 1.42
N GLU A 199 -17.20 14.73 1.01
CA GLU A 199 -18.04 13.75 0.34
C GLU A 199 -17.49 13.47 -1.06
N ARG A 200 -17.45 12.19 -1.43
CA ARG A 200 -16.97 11.77 -2.74
C ARG A 200 -17.71 12.46 -3.89
N GLY A 201 -19.02 12.68 -3.72
CA GLY A 201 -19.85 13.37 -4.72
C GLY A 201 -19.35 14.77 -5.06
N ASP A 202 -18.77 15.49 -4.11
CA ASP A 202 -18.33 16.87 -4.30
C ASP A 202 -17.14 17.02 -5.23
N ILE A 203 -16.31 15.97 -5.35
CA ILE A 203 -15.07 16.00 -6.15
C ILE A 203 -15.01 14.95 -7.25
N ASN A 204 -15.89 13.95 -7.24
CA ASN A 204 -15.92 12.89 -8.26
C ASN A 204 -16.84 13.27 -9.44
N GLU A 205 -16.52 14.40 -10.06
CA GLU A 205 -17.21 14.90 -11.24
C GLU A 205 -16.19 15.21 -12.35
N ALA A 206 -16.64 15.16 -13.59
CA ALA A 206 -15.82 15.56 -14.73
C ALA A 206 -15.33 17.01 -14.61
N ILE A 207 -14.13 17.25 -15.12
CA ILE A 207 -13.49 18.57 -15.10
C ILE A 207 -14.35 19.57 -15.89
N LYS A 208 -14.84 20.61 -15.21
CA LYS A 208 -15.57 21.73 -15.84
C LYS A 208 -14.64 22.86 -16.28
N ARG A 209 -13.54 23.05 -15.55
CA ARG A 209 -12.49 24.06 -15.83
C ARG A 209 -11.12 23.47 -15.50
N PRO A 210 -10.09 23.80 -16.28
CA PRO A 210 -8.71 23.31 -16.02
C PRO A 210 -8.16 23.70 -14.64
N LEU A 211 -8.57 24.86 -14.12
CA LEU A 211 -8.20 25.36 -12.80
C LEU A 211 -9.46 25.69 -12.00
N GLU A 212 -9.52 25.13 -10.81
CA GLU A 212 -10.50 25.45 -9.77
C GLU A 212 -9.81 26.23 -8.62
N ALA A 213 -10.51 26.46 -7.51
CA ALA A 213 -9.91 27.08 -6.32
C ALA A 213 -8.68 26.28 -5.86
N ALA A 214 -7.58 26.96 -5.55
CA ALA A 214 -6.35 26.36 -5.08
C ALA A 214 -6.49 25.97 -3.59
N THR A 215 -7.03 24.81 -3.30
CA THR A 215 -7.46 24.38 -1.97
C THR A 215 -6.42 23.51 -1.28
N TRP A 216 -5.89 22.51 -1.98
CA TRP A 216 -5.11 21.43 -1.38
C TRP A 216 -3.60 21.70 -1.45
N ALA A 217 -2.93 21.59 -0.31
CA ALA A 217 -1.47 21.71 -0.20
C ALA A 217 -0.72 20.47 -0.69
N GLY A 218 -1.41 19.36 -0.78
CA GLY A 218 -0.95 18.07 -1.30
C GLY A 218 -2.09 17.08 -1.35
N CYS A 219 -1.84 15.92 -1.96
CA CYS A 219 -2.83 14.86 -1.99
C CYS A 219 -2.16 13.48 -1.97
N VAL A 220 -2.75 12.53 -1.21
CA VAL A 220 -2.51 11.09 -1.38
C VAL A 220 -3.71 10.52 -2.12
N ASP A 221 -3.50 10.03 -3.33
CA ASP A 221 -4.58 9.51 -4.18
C ASP A 221 -4.50 8.00 -4.34
N ALA A 222 -5.53 7.29 -3.86
CA ALA A 222 -5.72 5.86 -4.01
C ALA A 222 -6.83 5.50 -5.02
N VAL A 223 -7.45 6.49 -5.67
CA VAL A 223 -8.66 6.32 -6.48
C VAL A 223 -8.39 6.42 -7.98
N GLY A 224 -7.61 7.40 -8.41
CA GLY A 224 -7.37 7.64 -9.83
C GLY A 224 -8.58 8.24 -10.59
N GLY A 225 -8.58 8.07 -11.91
CA GLY A 225 -9.70 8.41 -12.77
C GLY A 225 -10.08 9.89 -12.81
N GLU A 226 -11.38 10.16 -12.94
CA GLU A 226 -11.97 11.51 -13.01
C GLU A 226 -11.67 12.33 -11.74
N MET A 227 -11.70 11.69 -10.56
CA MET A 227 -11.41 12.37 -9.30
C MET A 227 -9.98 12.91 -9.29
N LEU A 228 -9.00 12.09 -9.64
CA LEU A 228 -7.60 12.52 -9.73
C LEU A 228 -7.44 13.65 -10.75
N ALA A 229 -8.06 13.51 -11.92
CA ALA A 229 -7.99 14.52 -12.96
C ALA A 229 -8.52 15.89 -12.50
N ARG A 230 -9.62 15.91 -11.75
CA ARG A 230 -10.20 17.15 -11.22
C ARG A 230 -9.38 17.73 -10.07
N LEU A 231 -8.94 16.90 -9.12
CA LEU A 231 -8.19 17.40 -7.96
C LEU A 231 -6.82 18.01 -8.34
N ILE A 232 -6.19 17.59 -9.45
CA ILE A 232 -4.99 18.24 -9.99
C ILE A 232 -5.23 19.74 -10.23
N GLY A 233 -6.44 20.09 -10.73
CA GLY A 233 -6.86 21.49 -10.91
C GLY A 233 -7.15 22.25 -9.61
N GLN A 234 -7.24 21.58 -8.47
CA GLN A 234 -7.50 22.14 -7.14
C GLN A 234 -6.22 22.23 -6.27
N LEU A 235 -5.10 21.72 -6.74
CA LEU A 235 -3.84 21.83 -6.03
C LEU A 235 -3.34 23.28 -6.00
N LYS A 236 -2.71 23.65 -4.88
CA LYS A 236 -2.01 24.93 -4.71
C LYS A 236 -0.78 24.99 -5.61
N TYR A 237 -0.21 26.20 -5.75
CA TYR A 237 1.01 26.43 -6.54
C TYR A 237 2.17 25.55 -6.00
N GLY A 238 2.82 24.80 -6.90
CA GLY A 238 3.93 23.91 -6.60
C GLY A 238 3.55 22.65 -5.81
N ALA A 239 2.26 22.44 -5.48
CA ALA A 239 1.82 21.28 -4.73
C ALA A 239 1.88 19.99 -5.55
N SER A 240 1.91 18.86 -4.84
CA SER A 240 2.06 17.53 -5.43
C SER A 240 0.89 16.63 -5.06
N VAL A 241 0.56 15.70 -5.97
CA VAL A 241 -0.27 14.52 -5.66
C VAL A 241 0.58 13.26 -5.74
N ALA A 242 0.57 12.45 -4.68
CA ALA A 242 1.15 11.11 -4.66
C ALA A 242 0.10 10.10 -5.13
N VAL A 243 0.33 9.50 -6.30
CA VAL A 243 -0.60 8.57 -6.96
C VAL A 243 -0.24 7.15 -6.56
N VAL A 244 -1.11 6.50 -5.78
CA VAL A 244 -0.87 5.18 -5.17
C VAL A 244 -1.76 4.10 -5.79
N GLY A 245 -2.99 4.47 -6.23
CA GLY A 245 -3.98 3.50 -6.64
C GLY A 245 -4.83 3.93 -7.82
N ASN A 246 -5.68 3.01 -8.28
CA ASN A 246 -6.52 3.16 -9.47
C ASN A 246 -7.92 2.55 -9.28
N ALA A 247 -8.48 2.69 -8.08
CA ALA A 247 -9.75 2.04 -7.72
C ALA A 247 -10.93 2.42 -8.64
N SER A 248 -10.91 3.61 -9.28
CA SER A 248 -11.91 4.05 -10.25
C SER A 248 -11.47 3.91 -11.73
N GLY A 249 -10.31 3.31 -11.97
CA GLY A 249 -9.80 3.07 -13.33
C GLY A 249 -8.37 3.57 -13.55
N THR A 250 -7.81 3.19 -14.70
CA THR A 250 -6.40 3.46 -15.06
C THR A 250 -6.21 4.71 -15.92
N ALA A 251 -7.29 5.23 -16.52
CA ALA A 251 -7.23 6.43 -17.35
C ALA A 251 -7.36 7.70 -16.50
N ILE A 252 -6.58 8.71 -16.82
CA ILE A 252 -6.62 10.03 -16.16
C ILE A 252 -6.95 11.06 -17.24
N PRO A 253 -8.21 11.53 -17.36
CA PRO A 253 -8.59 12.56 -18.32
C PRO A 253 -8.19 13.97 -17.84
N ALA A 254 -6.89 14.17 -17.56
CA ALA A 254 -6.35 15.39 -17.01
C ALA A 254 -6.09 16.44 -18.10
N ASN A 255 -5.97 17.71 -17.66
CA ASN A 255 -5.56 18.84 -18.49
C ASN A 255 -4.12 19.26 -18.14
N VAL A 256 -3.35 19.74 -19.12
CA VAL A 256 -1.97 20.19 -18.92
C VAL A 256 -1.86 21.52 -18.19
N ILE A 257 -2.92 22.33 -18.19
CA ILE A 257 -2.93 23.71 -17.67
C ILE A 257 -2.50 23.84 -16.20
N PRO A 258 -2.93 22.95 -15.26
CA PRO A 258 -2.44 23.01 -13.87
C PRO A 258 -0.93 22.86 -13.75
N PHE A 259 -0.33 22.03 -14.58
CA PHE A 259 1.13 21.83 -14.60
C PHE A 259 1.85 23.09 -15.08
N LEU A 260 1.35 23.75 -16.14
CA LEU A 260 1.95 24.94 -16.70
C LEU A 260 1.76 26.19 -15.82
N LEU A 261 0.56 26.37 -15.26
CA LEU A 261 0.19 27.63 -14.59
C LEU A 261 0.32 27.58 -13.06
N ARG A 262 0.38 26.39 -12.46
CA ARG A 262 0.57 26.20 -11.01
C ARG A 262 1.78 25.35 -10.64
N GLY A 263 2.51 24.82 -11.62
CA GLY A 263 3.68 23.98 -11.36
C GLY A 263 3.37 22.76 -10.49
N VAL A 264 2.15 22.22 -10.60
CA VAL A 264 1.78 21.04 -9.82
C VAL A 264 2.56 19.83 -10.27
N ASN A 265 2.72 18.84 -9.37
CA ASN A 265 3.45 17.62 -9.66
C ASN A 265 2.57 16.40 -9.44
N MET A 266 2.79 15.37 -10.25
CA MET A 266 2.20 14.05 -10.08
C MET A 266 3.32 13.05 -9.79
N LEU A 267 3.32 12.48 -8.59
CA LEU A 267 4.35 11.58 -8.07
C LEU A 267 3.82 10.15 -8.08
N GLY A 268 4.39 9.29 -8.91
CA GLY A 268 4.04 7.88 -8.95
C GLY A 268 4.63 7.15 -7.75
N ILE A 269 3.83 6.38 -7.04
CA ILE A 269 4.24 5.60 -5.88
C ILE A 269 4.23 4.12 -6.24
N ASP A 270 5.39 3.59 -6.57
CA ASP A 270 5.59 2.15 -6.76
C ASP A 270 6.05 1.50 -5.45
N SER A 271 5.14 0.85 -4.73
CA SER A 271 5.47 0.08 -3.51
C SER A 271 5.98 -1.33 -3.81
N ALA A 272 5.84 -1.82 -5.06
CA ALA A 272 6.26 -3.17 -5.42
C ALA A 272 7.77 -3.28 -5.63
N MET A 273 8.37 -2.34 -6.37
CA MET A 273 9.77 -2.41 -6.78
C MET A 273 10.66 -1.33 -6.13
N GLN A 274 10.25 -0.83 -4.96
CA GLN A 274 11.05 0.15 -4.23
C GLN A 274 12.45 -0.37 -3.90
N PRO A 275 13.51 0.45 -4.07
CA PRO A 275 14.84 0.17 -3.57
C PRO A 275 14.86 -0.13 -2.06
N TYR A 276 15.83 -0.93 -1.64
CA TYR A 276 15.95 -1.38 -0.25
C TYR A 276 16.00 -0.23 0.75
N GLU A 277 16.77 0.82 0.46
CA GLU A 277 16.96 1.98 1.33
C GLU A 277 15.63 2.72 1.60
N ASN A 278 14.79 2.84 0.56
CA ASN A 278 13.47 3.46 0.71
C ASN A 278 12.52 2.59 1.55
N ARG A 279 12.64 1.26 1.46
CA ARG A 279 11.88 0.34 2.31
C ARG A 279 12.27 0.49 3.77
N VAL A 280 13.57 0.49 4.06
CA VAL A 280 14.09 0.67 5.43
C VAL A 280 13.65 2.03 5.97
N ARG A 281 13.77 3.11 5.19
CA ARG A 281 13.30 4.45 5.57
C ARG A 281 11.81 4.44 5.91
N ALA A 282 10.96 3.89 5.05
CA ALA A 282 9.52 3.87 5.28
C ALA A 282 9.13 3.04 6.50
N TRP A 283 9.69 1.83 6.66
CA TRP A 283 9.42 0.98 7.83
C TRP A 283 9.92 1.60 9.13
N SER A 284 11.06 2.30 9.13
CA SER A 284 11.56 3.03 10.29
C SER A 284 10.65 4.20 10.69
N CYS A 285 10.11 4.93 9.71
CA CYS A 285 9.20 6.04 9.99
C CYS A 285 7.83 5.57 10.52
N LEU A 286 7.35 4.40 10.08
CA LEU A 286 6.10 3.81 10.57
C LEU A 286 6.12 3.51 12.07
N LEU A 287 7.30 3.31 12.66
CA LEU A 287 7.47 3.15 14.12
C LEU A 287 7.03 4.37 14.92
N TYR A 288 7.40 5.54 14.46
CA TYR A 288 7.09 6.81 15.18
C TYR A 288 5.61 7.20 15.05
N THR A 289 4.86 6.45 14.23
CA THR A 289 3.41 6.61 14.04
C THR A 289 2.62 5.41 14.57
N SER A 290 3.29 4.47 15.29
CA SER A 290 2.72 3.19 15.71
C SER A 290 1.61 3.31 16.77
N ASP A 291 1.49 4.42 17.48
CA ASP A 291 0.30 4.69 18.29
C ASP A 291 -0.99 4.68 17.43
N ALA A 292 -0.86 5.00 16.13
CA ALA A 292 -1.95 4.88 15.17
C ALA A 292 -2.20 3.44 14.69
N ALA A 293 -1.23 2.53 14.77
CA ALA A 293 -1.39 1.14 14.36
C ALA A 293 -2.20 0.32 15.38
N ASP A 294 -2.14 0.65 16.66
CA ASP A 294 -2.95 0.01 17.70
C ASP A 294 -4.44 0.39 17.56
N ASP A 295 -4.75 1.61 17.09
CA ASP A 295 -6.12 2.06 16.80
C ASP A 295 -6.70 1.42 15.52
N VAL A 296 -5.86 1.01 14.57
CA VAL A 296 -6.29 0.33 13.31
C VAL A 296 -6.42 -1.19 13.51
N ALA A 297 -5.78 -1.76 14.54
CA ALA A 297 -5.74 -3.20 14.80
C ALA A 297 -6.83 -3.68 15.79
N SER A 298 -7.59 -2.79 16.40
CA SER A 298 -8.75 -3.07 17.27
C SER A 298 -10.06 -2.98 16.47
#